data_87cf28a91dfa4f7f63754f86da938f97
#
_entry.id   87cf28a91dfa4f7f63754f86da938f97
#
_cell.length_a   1.000
_cell.length_b   1.000
_cell.length_c   1.000
_cell.angle_alpha   90.00
_cell.angle_beta   90.00
_cell.angle_gamma   90.00
#
_symmetry.space_group_name_H-M   'P 1'
#
loop_
_entity.id
_entity.type
_entity.pdbx_description
1 polymer ?
#
loop_
_entity_poly.entity_id
_entity_poly.type
_entity_poly.pdbx_seq_one_letter_code
_entity_poly.pdbx_strand_id
1 'polypeptide(L)'
;MSPLPTKKGVVAIFALVVALSCMTSVYGADGFDSVRCGSDIRKALLGRTMSNEKIVVLEERHKDLGLKDVGASEISDRLNVISWQICGEEYVLLEDKDVVRDVLKFPKHSKDSPAFIGSCQLNGHDVPGTAIGVLKNENGVAILPAVSAWKIDDKQMKFVELKTEGLRCSRDGIITADGGL
;
A
#
# COMPACT_ATOMS: atom_id res chain seq x y z
N MET A 1 -80.72 35.52 -31.67
CA MET A 1 -80.45 34.06 -31.38
C MET A 1 -79.01 33.86 -31.79
N SER A 2 -78.08 33.87 -30.79
CA SER A 2 -76.62 33.66 -31.01
C SER A 2 -76.24 32.29 -30.46
N PRO A 3 -75.45 31.50 -31.19
CA PRO A 3 -74.99 30.20 -30.64
C PRO A 3 -73.76 30.38 -29.75
N LEU A 4 -73.70 29.62 -28.68
CA LEU A 4 -72.60 29.53 -27.73
C LEU A 4 -71.35 28.84 -28.32
N PRO A 5 -70.14 29.23 -27.91
CA PRO A 5 -68.93 28.53 -28.29
C PRO A 5 -68.65 27.31 -27.40
N THR A 6 -68.38 26.20 -28.07
CA THR A 6 -67.90 24.93 -27.46
C THR A 6 -66.47 25.06 -26.95
N LYS A 7 -66.26 24.82 -25.65
CA LYS A 7 -64.91 24.69 -25.03
C LYS A 7 -64.29 23.35 -25.41
N LYS A 8 -63.20 23.39 -26.14
CA LYS A 8 -62.34 22.21 -26.34
C LYS A 8 -61.46 22.03 -25.11
N GLY A 9 -61.66 20.89 -24.40
CA GLY A 9 -60.83 20.49 -23.28
C GLY A 9 -59.45 20.05 -23.79
N VAL A 10 -58.40 20.68 -23.25
CA VAL A 10 -57.03 20.24 -23.42
C VAL A 10 -56.73 19.22 -22.35
N VAL A 11 -56.53 17.96 -22.73
CA VAL A 11 -56.07 16.90 -21.86
C VAL A 11 -54.55 17.00 -21.78
N ALA A 12 -54.06 17.50 -20.67
CA ALA A 12 -52.63 17.50 -20.37
C ALA A 12 -52.19 16.13 -19.90
N ILE A 13 -51.46 15.41 -20.74
CA ILE A 13 -50.83 14.14 -20.38
C ILE A 13 -49.55 14.47 -19.61
N PHE A 14 -49.57 14.33 -18.29
CA PHE A 14 -48.38 14.35 -17.48
C PHE A 14 -47.60 13.02 -17.66
N ALA A 15 -46.55 13.08 -18.46
CA ALA A 15 -45.57 12.00 -18.55
C ALA A 15 -44.71 11.98 -17.26
N LEU A 16 -44.99 11.04 -16.37
CA LEU A 16 -44.20 10.79 -15.18
C LEU A 16 -42.90 10.09 -15.59
N VAL A 17 -41.84 10.87 -15.77
CA VAL A 17 -40.48 10.34 -15.99
C VAL A 17 -39.99 9.84 -14.63
N VAL A 18 -40.11 8.54 -14.37
CA VAL A 18 -39.48 7.86 -13.26
C VAL A 18 -38.00 7.75 -13.61
N ALA A 19 -37.17 8.68 -13.12
CA ALA A 19 -35.74 8.56 -13.15
C ALA A 19 -35.34 7.42 -12.21
N LEU A 20 -35.08 6.25 -12.79
CA LEU A 20 -34.45 5.12 -12.09
C LEU A 20 -33.01 5.53 -11.80
N SER A 21 -32.78 6.17 -10.64
CA SER A 21 -31.44 6.41 -10.12
C SER A 21 -30.83 5.04 -9.82
N CYS A 22 -30.02 4.51 -10.75
CA CYS A 22 -29.10 3.44 -10.45
C CYS A 22 -28.18 3.96 -9.33
N MET A 23 -28.48 3.61 -8.10
CA MET A 23 -27.53 3.69 -7.00
C MET A 23 -26.44 2.64 -7.27
N THR A 24 -25.49 2.97 -8.14
CA THR A 24 -24.21 2.28 -8.15
C THR A 24 -23.60 2.54 -6.79
N SER A 25 -23.57 1.51 -5.94
CA SER A 25 -22.76 1.54 -4.73
C SER A 25 -21.34 1.91 -5.18
N VAL A 26 -20.94 3.14 -4.91
CA VAL A 26 -19.55 3.56 -5.06
C VAL A 26 -18.83 2.84 -3.92
N TYR A 27 -18.46 1.59 -4.12
CA TYR A 27 -17.38 0.98 -3.38
C TYR A 27 -16.20 1.91 -3.63
N GLY A 28 -15.65 2.51 -2.55
CA GLY A 28 -14.48 3.35 -2.67
C GLY A 28 -13.44 2.60 -3.49
N ALA A 29 -12.94 3.25 -4.55
CA ALA A 29 -11.95 2.62 -5.42
C ALA A 29 -10.75 2.24 -4.56
N ASP A 30 -10.42 0.95 -4.53
CA ASP A 30 -9.23 0.45 -3.86
C ASP A 30 -7.97 0.98 -4.59
N GLY A 31 -6.91 1.23 -3.82
CA GLY A 31 -5.63 1.67 -4.38
C GLY A 31 -5.13 0.76 -5.50
N PHE A 32 -5.35 -0.55 -5.39
CA PHE A 32 -4.92 -1.52 -6.40
C PHE A 32 -5.71 -1.47 -7.71
N ASP A 33 -6.91 -0.90 -7.75
CA ASP A 33 -7.71 -0.78 -8.97
C ASP A 33 -6.99 0.01 -10.09
N SER A 34 -6.06 0.88 -9.71
CA SER A 34 -5.27 1.69 -10.64
C SER A 34 -3.98 1.02 -11.12
N VAL A 35 -3.62 -0.13 -10.54
CA VAL A 35 -2.38 -0.84 -10.82
C VAL A 35 -2.51 -1.70 -12.07
N ARG A 36 -1.45 -1.75 -12.87
CA ARG A 36 -1.31 -2.66 -14.02
C ARG A 36 0.11 -3.18 -14.09
N CYS A 37 0.28 -4.48 -14.37
CA CYS A 37 1.61 -5.04 -14.58
C CYS A 37 2.31 -4.36 -15.76
N GLY A 38 3.58 -4.00 -15.56
CA GLY A 38 4.37 -3.24 -16.54
C GLY A 38 4.20 -1.71 -16.45
N SER A 39 3.31 -1.21 -15.59
CA SER A 39 3.23 0.22 -15.29
C SER A 39 4.16 0.61 -14.13
N ASP A 40 4.27 1.92 -13.89
CA ASP A 40 4.93 2.43 -12.68
C ASP A 40 4.01 2.23 -11.46
N ILE A 41 4.25 1.14 -10.72
CA ILE A 41 3.47 0.74 -9.54
C ILE A 41 3.52 1.82 -8.46
N ARG A 42 4.70 2.42 -8.23
CA ARG A 42 4.84 3.51 -7.25
C ARG A 42 3.91 4.67 -7.57
N LYS A 43 3.93 5.13 -8.82
CA LYS A 43 3.07 6.22 -9.27
C LYS A 43 1.58 5.86 -9.21
N ALA A 44 1.23 4.61 -9.49
CA ALA A 44 -0.15 4.14 -9.46
C ALA A 44 -0.72 4.13 -8.04
N LEU A 45 0.10 3.76 -7.03
CA LEU A 45 -0.34 3.62 -5.63
C LEU A 45 -0.22 4.91 -4.81
N LEU A 46 0.74 5.79 -5.13
CA LEU A 46 1.01 6.98 -4.33
C LEU A 46 -0.23 7.87 -4.16
N GLY A 47 -0.57 8.19 -2.92
CA GLY A 47 -1.73 9.00 -2.55
C GLY A 47 -3.07 8.27 -2.63
N ARG A 48 -3.08 6.97 -2.94
CA ARG A 48 -4.31 6.17 -2.93
C ARG A 48 -4.68 5.75 -1.52
N THR A 49 -5.97 5.60 -1.30
CA THR A 49 -6.51 5.00 -0.08
C THR A 49 -6.61 3.50 -0.29
N MET A 50 -6.08 2.75 0.66
CA MET A 50 -6.19 1.30 0.64
C MET A 50 -7.53 0.87 1.25
N SER A 51 -8.05 -0.24 0.76
CA SER A 51 -9.33 -0.78 1.25
C SER A 51 -9.14 -1.47 2.60
N ASN A 52 -10.12 -1.33 3.49
CA ASN A 52 -10.21 -2.07 4.76
C ASN A 52 -10.81 -3.48 4.58
N GLU A 53 -10.85 -3.99 3.35
CA GLU A 53 -11.35 -5.34 3.09
C GLU A 53 -10.37 -6.40 3.61
N LYS A 54 -10.91 -7.60 3.83
CA LYS A 54 -10.07 -8.73 4.21
C LYS A 54 -9.04 -9.03 3.11
N ILE A 55 -7.81 -9.32 3.50
CA ILE A 55 -6.69 -9.64 2.60
C ILE A 55 -7.09 -10.65 1.53
N VAL A 56 -7.72 -11.75 1.93
CA VAL A 56 -8.17 -12.80 0.99
C VAL A 56 -9.13 -12.28 -0.10
N VAL A 57 -9.93 -11.25 0.20
CA VAL A 57 -10.86 -10.63 -0.76
C VAL A 57 -10.09 -9.75 -1.74
N LEU A 58 -9.10 -9.01 -1.24
CA LEU A 58 -8.21 -8.19 -2.07
C LEU A 58 -7.37 -9.06 -3.01
N GLU A 59 -6.77 -10.12 -2.51
CA GLU A 59 -5.97 -11.07 -3.30
C GLU A 59 -6.81 -11.71 -4.43
N GLU A 60 -8.04 -12.16 -4.13
CA GLU A 60 -8.93 -12.74 -5.15
C GLU A 60 -9.38 -11.68 -6.18
N ARG A 61 -9.69 -10.45 -5.73
CA ARG A 61 -10.08 -9.36 -6.64
C ARG A 61 -8.96 -8.98 -7.61
N HIS A 62 -7.74 -8.97 -7.13
CA HIS A 62 -6.55 -8.54 -7.86
C HIS A 62 -5.61 -9.70 -8.23
N LYS A 63 -6.16 -10.89 -8.45
CA LYS A 63 -5.40 -12.08 -8.84
C LYS A 63 -4.67 -11.94 -10.17
N ASP A 64 -5.15 -11.06 -11.05
CA ASP A 64 -4.48 -10.70 -12.30
C ASP A 64 -3.17 -9.95 -12.09
N LEU A 65 -3.02 -9.27 -10.94
CA LEU A 65 -1.78 -8.66 -10.49
C LEU A 65 -0.86 -9.66 -9.77
N GLY A 66 -1.33 -10.88 -9.48
CA GLY A 66 -0.66 -11.81 -8.58
C GLY A 66 -0.50 -11.19 -7.18
N LEU A 67 -1.50 -10.39 -6.75
CA LEU A 67 -1.47 -9.71 -5.46
C LEU A 67 -1.41 -10.74 -4.34
N LYS A 68 -0.42 -10.56 -3.44
CA LYS A 68 -0.26 -11.42 -2.27
C LYS A 68 0.26 -10.59 -1.11
N ASP A 69 -0.38 -10.71 0.04
CA ASP A 69 0.11 -10.14 1.29
C ASP A 69 1.40 -10.83 1.72
N VAL A 70 2.38 -10.03 2.12
CA VAL A 70 3.68 -10.51 2.63
C VAL A 70 3.80 -10.22 4.13
N GLY A 71 3.11 -9.19 4.62
CA GLY A 71 3.06 -8.83 6.02
C GLY A 71 2.95 -7.32 6.25
N ALA A 72 2.70 -6.95 7.50
CA ALA A 72 2.58 -5.57 7.92
C ALA A 72 3.27 -5.32 9.25
N SER A 73 3.72 -4.08 9.49
CA SER A 73 4.31 -3.61 10.73
C SER A 73 3.81 -2.23 11.08
N GLU A 74 3.41 -2.07 12.33
CA GLU A 74 3.11 -0.74 12.87
C GLU A 74 4.41 -0.02 13.24
N ILE A 75 4.59 1.19 12.71
CA ILE A 75 5.77 2.02 12.99
C ILE A 75 5.46 3.04 14.09
N SER A 76 4.24 3.54 14.10
CA SER A 76 3.72 4.48 15.10
C SER A 76 2.19 4.46 15.06
N ASP A 77 1.52 5.17 15.98
CA ASP A 77 0.06 5.32 16.02
C ASP A 77 -0.58 5.77 14.68
N ARG A 78 0.23 6.21 13.73
CA ARG A 78 -0.21 6.75 12.45
C ARG A 78 0.33 6.00 11.25
N LEU A 79 1.55 5.50 11.36
CA LEU A 79 2.30 4.97 10.22
C LEU A 79 2.39 3.46 10.29
N ASN A 80 1.99 2.83 9.22
CA ASN A 80 2.16 1.40 8.98
C ASN A 80 3.05 1.19 7.76
N VAL A 81 3.74 0.07 7.78
CA VAL A 81 4.45 -0.47 6.63
C VAL A 81 3.77 -1.77 6.26
N ILE A 82 3.34 -1.89 5.00
CA ILE A 82 2.69 -3.10 4.49
C ILE A 82 3.43 -3.57 3.26
N SER A 83 3.80 -4.84 3.25
CA SER A 83 4.50 -5.47 2.12
C SER A 83 3.52 -6.29 1.28
N TRP A 84 3.53 -6.04 -0.02
CA TRP A 84 2.74 -6.75 -1.00
C TRP A 84 3.59 -7.30 -2.14
N GLN A 85 3.33 -8.53 -2.56
CA GLN A 85 3.77 -9.00 -3.86
C GLN A 85 2.80 -8.49 -4.93
N ILE A 86 3.31 -7.78 -5.94
CA ILE A 86 2.54 -7.20 -7.04
C ILE A 86 3.28 -7.49 -8.35
N CYS A 87 2.63 -8.16 -9.29
CA CYS A 87 3.24 -8.52 -10.58
C CYS A 87 4.55 -9.31 -10.45
N GLY A 88 4.66 -10.14 -9.40
CA GLY A 88 5.83 -10.97 -9.13
C GLY A 88 7.01 -10.27 -8.46
N GLU A 89 6.86 -9.00 -8.10
CA GLU A 89 7.86 -8.22 -7.37
C GLU A 89 7.28 -7.75 -6.02
N GLU A 90 8.13 -7.58 -5.03
CA GLU A 90 7.71 -7.08 -3.72
C GLU A 90 7.75 -5.56 -3.66
N TYR A 91 6.70 -4.98 -3.09
CA TYR A 91 6.57 -3.55 -2.83
C TYR A 91 6.19 -3.33 -1.37
N VAL A 92 6.91 -2.41 -0.75
CA VAL A 92 6.62 -1.96 0.61
C VAL A 92 5.94 -0.60 0.52
N LEU A 93 4.74 -0.52 1.10
CA LEU A 93 3.94 0.69 1.17
C LEU A 93 4.11 1.31 2.55
N LEU A 94 4.39 2.60 2.61
CA LEU A 94 4.29 3.41 3.82
C LEU A 94 2.92 4.07 3.83
N GLU A 95 2.11 3.77 4.84
CA GLU A 95 0.75 4.27 4.94
C GLU A 95 0.56 5.16 6.17
N ASP A 96 -0.19 6.23 6.00
CA ASP A 96 -0.71 7.09 7.07
C ASP A 96 -2.24 7.06 7.01
N LYS A 97 -2.88 6.36 7.95
CA LYS A 97 -4.34 6.21 8.02
C LYS A 97 -4.90 5.70 6.67
N ASP A 98 -4.42 4.56 6.25
CA ASP A 98 -4.83 3.87 5.01
C ASP A 98 -4.46 4.61 3.69
N VAL A 99 -3.80 5.77 3.76
CA VAL A 99 -3.35 6.49 2.56
C VAL A 99 -1.87 6.21 2.31
N VAL A 100 -1.56 5.69 1.11
CA VAL A 100 -0.18 5.41 0.68
C VAL A 100 0.61 6.71 0.54
N ARG A 101 1.64 6.88 1.36
CA ARG A 101 2.50 8.07 1.39
C ARG A 101 3.77 7.88 0.60
N ASP A 102 4.31 6.67 0.59
CA ASP A 102 5.44 6.30 -0.25
C ASP A 102 5.38 4.81 -0.60
N VAL A 103 6.08 4.44 -1.66
CA VAL A 103 6.16 3.07 -2.16
C VAL A 103 7.60 2.76 -2.50
N LEU A 104 8.12 1.69 -1.93
CA LEU A 104 9.45 1.17 -2.17
C LEU A 104 9.36 -0.15 -2.93
N LYS A 105 9.94 -0.26 -4.12
CA LYS A 105 10.19 -1.56 -4.72
C LYS A 105 11.26 -2.25 -3.89
N PHE A 106 10.87 -3.33 -3.19
CA PHE A 106 11.78 -3.97 -2.24
C PHE A 106 12.78 -4.87 -2.97
N PRO A 107 14.04 -4.88 -2.53
CA PRO A 107 15.05 -5.74 -3.12
C PRO A 107 14.74 -7.22 -2.90
N LYS A 108 15.20 -8.06 -3.82
CA LYS A 108 15.15 -9.51 -3.62
C LYS A 108 15.95 -9.90 -2.39
N HIS A 109 15.36 -10.75 -1.58
CA HIS A 109 15.96 -11.24 -0.35
C HIS A 109 15.86 -12.77 -0.25
N SER A 110 16.59 -13.37 0.69
CA SER A 110 16.68 -14.82 0.88
C SER A 110 17.12 -15.14 2.31
N LYS A 111 17.28 -16.42 2.64
CA LYS A 111 17.84 -16.83 3.95
C LYS A 111 19.26 -16.30 4.18
N ASP A 112 20.06 -16.16 3.12
CA ASP A 112 21.42 -15.63 3.21
C ASP A 112 21.47 -14.11 3.19
N SER A 113 20.42 -13.50 2.69
CA SER A 113 20.23 -12.06 2.64
C SER A 113 18.80 -11.72 3.08
N PRO A 114 18.48 -11.84 4.39
CA PRO A 114 17.12 -11.69 4.87
C PRO A 114 16.64 -10.24 4.83
N ALA A 115 15.34 -10.09 4.62
CA ALA A 115 14.64 -8.83 4.84
C ALA A 115 14.62 -8.50 6.34
N PHE A 116 14.62 -7.23 6.69
CA PHE A 116 14.50 -6.78 8.06
C PHE A 116 13.71 -5.48 8.18
N ILE A 117 13.18 -5.25 9.37
CA ILE A 117 12.66 -3.98 9.84
C ILE A 117 13.08 -3.78 11.29
N GLY A 118 13.70 -2.66 11.64
CA GLY A 118 14.17 -2.45 13.01
C GLY A 118 15.22 -1.34 13.14
N SER A 119 16.03 -1.45 14.19
CA SER A 119 17.08 -0.47 14.51
C SER A 119 18.39 -0.78 13.81
N CYS A 120 19.12 0.28 13.44
CA CYS A 120 20.44 0.21 12.84
C CYS A 120 21.42 1.15 13.52
N GLN A 121 22.71 0.87 13.33
CA GLN A 121 23.84 1.71 13.74
C GLN A 121 24.73 2.00 12.54
N LEU A 122 25.15 3.22 12.40
CA LEU A 122 26.15 3.65 11.41
C LEU A 122 27.46 3.95 12.13
N ASN A 123 28.50 3.18 11.87
CA ASN A 123 29.81 3.30 12.53
C ASN A 123 29.70 3.29 14.08
N GLY A 124 28.80 2.47 14.63
CA GLY A 124 28.58 2.34 16.07
C GLY A 124 27.67 3.40 16.69
N HIS A 125 27.12 4.33 15.92
CA HIS A 125 26.15 5.32 16.37
C HIS A 125 24.75 4.96 15.90
N ASP A 126 23.75 5.06 16.79
CA ASP A 126 22.38 4.73 16.47
C ASP A 126 21.84 5.62 15.34
N VAL A 127 21.20 4.98 14.35
CA VAL A 127 20.44 5.68 13.32
C VAL A 127 19.03 5.93 13.90
N PRO A 128 18.62 7.21 14.02
CA PRO A 128 17.30 7.51 14.59
C PRO A 128 16.15 6.98 13.73
N GLY A 129 15.16 6.37 14.38
CA GLY A 129 13.95 5.83 13.76
C GLY A 129 14.10 4.40 13.28
N THR A 130 13.08 3.92 12.59
CA THR A 130 13.02 2.56 12.05
C THR A 130 13.64 2.52 10.66
N ALA A 131 14.45 1.50 10.41
CA ALA A 131 14.99 1.18 9.09
C ALA A 131 14.37 -0.12 8.56
N ILE A 132 14.29 -0.21 7.23
CA ILE A 132 13.86 -1.40 6.50
C ILE A 132 14.89 -1.70 5.41
N GLY A 133 15.10 -2.97 5.09
CA GLY A 133 16.04 -3.34 4.03
C GLY A 133 16.41 -4.80 4.01
N VAL A 134 17.60 -5.09 3.52
CA VAL A 134 18.17 -6.43 3.38
C VAL A 134 19.49 -6.49 4.10
N LEU A 135 19.68 -7.51 4.93
CA LEU A 135 20.91 -7.76 5.68
C LEU A 135 21.75 -8.87 5.03
N LYS A 136 23.02 -8.87 5.29
CA LYS A 136 23.88 -10.03 5.02
C LYS A 136 23.86 -10.93 6.25
N ASN A 137 23.34 -12.14 6.11
CA ASN A 137 23.28 -13.07 7.22
C ASN A 137 24.66 -13.60 7.59
N GLU A 138 25.03 -13.48 8.87
CA GLU A 138 26.27 -13.98 9.43
C GLU A 138 25.93 -14.77 10.71
N ASN A 139 26.25 -16.07 10.75
CA ASN A 139 25.91 -16.94 11.87
C ASN A 139 26.49 -16.46 13.21
N GLY A 140 25.68 -16.51 14.25
CA GLY A 140 26.11 -16.16 15.61
C GLY A 140 26.34 -14.68 15.88
N VAL A 141 26.01 -13.79 14.93
CA VAL A 141 26.20 -12.35 15.05
C VAL A 141 24.85 -11.69 15.31
N ALA A 142 24.76 -10.88 16.36
CA ALA A 142 23.52 -10.18 16.73
C ALA A 142 23.24 -8.92 15.89
N ILE A 143 24.29 -8.29 15.35
CA ILE A 143 24.22 -7.04 14.56
C ILE A 143 24.86 -7.29 13.20
N LEU A 144 24.03 -7.28 12.16
CA LEU A 144 24.39 -7.72 10.81
C LEU A 144 24.66 -6.54 9.88
N PRO A 145 25.60 -6.68 8.91
CA PRO A 145 25.82 -5.64 7.90
C PRO A 145 24.60 -5.50 6.99
N ALA A 146 24.25 -4.26 6.66
CA ALA A 146 23.20 -3.98 5.69
C ALA A 146 23.73 -4.14 4.25
N VAL A 147 22.95 -4.81 3.41
CA VAL A 147 23.14 -4.89 1.94
C VAL A 147 22.47 -3.71 1.26
N SER A 148 21.24 -3.41 1.71
CA SER A 148 20.49 -2.23 1.32
C SER A 148 19.61 -1.82 2.49
N ALA A 149 19.38 -0.52 2.68
CA ALA A 149 18.56 -0.04 3.77
C ALA A 149 17.94 1.32 3.46
N TRP A 150 16.76 1.54 3.99
CA TRP A 150 16.05 2.81 3.97
C TRP A 150 15.56 3.14 5.37
N LYS A 151 15.74 4.38 5.78
CA LYS A 151 15.11 4.90 6.98
C LYS A 151 13.68 5.32 6.64
N ILE A 152 12.76 5.05 7.55
CA ILE A 152 11.43 5.63 7.51
C ILE A 152 11.49 7.02 8.13
N ASP A 153 11.32 8.05 7.31
CA ASP A 153 11.22 9.43 7.76
C ASP A 153 9.74 9.74 8.06
N ASP A 154 9.38 9.74 9.33
CA ASP A 154 8.03 9.95 9.83
C ASP A 154 7.49 11.37 9.58
N LYS A 155 8.41 12.36 9.50
CA LYS A 155 8.04 13.76 9.22
C LYS A 155 7.74 13.99 7.75
N GLN A 156 8.55 13.42 6.87
CA GLN A 156 8.37 13.52 5.43
C GLN A 156 7.47 12.41 4.87
N MET A 157 7.16 11.38 5.68
CA MET A 157 6.41 10.18 5.29
C MET A 157 7.02 9.53 4.05
N LYS A 158 8.31 9.21 4.13
CA LYS A 158 9.09 8.68 3.00
C LYS A 158 10.12 7.66 3.45
N PHE A 159 10.43 6.76 2.52
CA PHE A 159 11.63 5.94 2.60
C PHE A 159 12.85 6.76 2.14
N VAL A 160 13.83 6.92 3.01
CA VAL A 160 15.08 7.63 2.71
C VAL A 160 16.22 6.63 2.69
N GLU A 161 16.85 6.46 1.53
CA GLU A 161 17.96 5.53 1.37
C GLU A 161 19.12 5.85 2.32
N LEU A 162 19.65 4.81 2.95
CA LEU A 162 20.82 4.90 3.82
C LEU A 162 22.05 4.37 3.09
N LYS A 163 23.20 5.01 3.34
CA LYS A 163 24.48 4.45 2.93
C LYS A 163 24.74 3.20 3.75
N THR A 164 25.06 2.09 3.10
CA THR A 164 25.26 0.80 3.76
C THR A 164 26.69 0.60 4.28
N GLU A 165 27.64 1.43 3.84
CA GLU A 165 29.01 1.37 4.31
C GLU A 165 29.08 1.71 5.81
N GLY A 166 29.50 0.73 6.63
CA GLY A 166 29.50 0.85 8.09
C GLY A 166 28.13 0.75 8.76
N LEU A 167 27.05 0.52 7.99
CA LEU A 167 25.69 0.33 8.52
C LEU A 167 25.51 -1.11 8.95
N ARG A 168 25.05 -1.29 10.19
CA ARG A 168 24.76 -2.59 10.79
C ARG A 168 23.42 -2.51 11.52
N CYS A 169 22.60 -3.56 11.39
CA CYS A 169 21.25 -3.58 11.96
C CYS A 169 21.01 -4.81 12.83
N SER A 170 20.07 -4.70 13.77
CA SER A 170 19.77 -5.79 14.69
C SER A 170 19.17 -6.98 13.94
N ARG A 171 19.65 -8.18 14.29
CA ARG A 171 19.09 -9.45 13.82
C ARG A 171 17.64 -9.67 14.27
N ASP A 172 17.24 -9.08 15.40
CA ASP A 172 15.89 -9.24 15.94
C ASP A 172 14.81 -8.66 15.03
N GLY A 173 15.20 -7.79 14.10
CA GLY A 173 14.32 -7.24 13.08
C GLY A 173 14.19 -8.10 11.81
N ILE A 174 14.78 -9.28 11.74
CA ILE A 174 14.67 -10.15 10.56
C ILE A 174 13.23 -10.65 10.40
N ILE A 175 12.71 -10.43 9.20
CA ILE A 175 11.42 -10.93 8.77
C ILE A 175 11.62 -12.37 8.30
N THR A 176 10.96 -13.32 8.95
CA THR A 176 11.02 -14.74 8.55
C THR A 176 9.90 -15.04 7.55
N ALA A 177 10.19 -15.93 6.59
CA ALA A 177 9.24 -16.32 5.53
C ALA A 177 7.96 -17.02 6.08
N ASP A 178 7.94 -17.33 7.38
CA ASP A 178 6.81 -18.01 8.04
C ASP A 178 5.77 -17.02 8.60
N GLY A 179 5.84 -15.75 8.16
CA GLY A 179 4.79 -14.76 8.40
C GLY A 179 4.92 -14.05 9.75
N GLY A 180 6.00 -13.35 9.96
CA GLY A 180 6.12 -12.43 11.09
C GLY A 180 6.79 -11.13 10.67
N LEU A 181 6.01 -10.10 10.40
CA LEU A 181 6.36 -8.75 10.78
C LEU A 181 5.93 -8.55 12.22
#